data_1afeeade1bcfe2a85635041db2aca2b0
#
_entry.id   1afeeade1bcfe2a85635041db2aca2b0
#
_cell.length_a   1.000
_cell.length_b   1.000
_cell.length_c   1.000
_cell.angle_alpha   90.00
_cell.angle_beta   90.00
_cell.angle_gamma   90.00
#
_symmetry.space_group_name_H-M   'P 1'
#
loop_
_entity.id
_entity.type
_entity.pdbx_description
1 polymer ?
#
loop_
_entity_poly.entity_id
_entity_poly.type
_entity_poly.pdbx_seq_one_letter_code
_entity_poly.pdbx_strand_id
1 'polypeptide(L)'
;ERGIPVLELENGLLPVIGKTKATGTKINFLPDAEIFEKTRFKEDEVKSRLHETAYLNPALTIIYEDKRLEEPEKIVFHEEDGIIGFVRDLNKKCETLHEVVYFKGENEGITVEAAFQYTTEFHENIFGFCNNIYNAEGGTHITGFKTVFTSVINQYARELGILKEKDANFTG
;
A
#
# COMPACT_ATOMS: atom_id res chain seq x y z
N GLU A 1 -13.05 -22.06 -16.46
CA GLU A 1 -12.65 -23.14 -15.54
C GLU A 1 -11.26 -23.65 -15.95
N ARG A 2 -10.39 -23.95 -15.00
CA ARG A 2 -9.01 -24.44 -15.23
C ARG A 2 -8.20 -23.59 -16.21
N GLY A 3 -8.36 -22.26 -16.13
CA GLY A 3 -7.67 -21.30 -17.02
C GLY A 3 -8.29 -21.15 -18.42
N ILE A 4 -9.39 -21.85 -18.69
CA ILE A 4 -10.10 -21.75 -19.96
C ILE A 4 -11.39 -20.95 -19.78
N PRO A 5 -11.66 -19.92 -20.61
CA PRO A 5 -12.94 -19.22 -20.57
C PRO A 5 -14.12 -20.20 -20.81
N VAL A 6 -15.16 -20.07 -20.02
CA VAL A 6 -16.40 -20.86 -20.18
C VAL A 6 -17.25 -20.32 -21.34
N LEU A 7 -17.17 -19.00 -21.56
CA LEU A 7 -17.81 -18.33 -22.68
C LEU A 7 -16.87 -18.29 -23.89
N GLU A 8 -17.42 -18.47 -25.09
CA GLU A 8 -16.65 -18.26 -26.32
C GLU A 8 -16.17 -16.81 -26.42
N LEU A 9 -14.91 -16.62 -26.79
CA LEU A 9 -14.34 -15.31 -26.94
C LEU A 9 -14.70 -14.73 -28.31
N GLU A 10 -15.18 -13.49 -28.35
CA GLU A 10 -15.37 -12.71 -29.56
C GLU A 10 -14.12 -11.87 -29.84
N ASN A 11 -13.37 -12.22 -30.91
CA ASN A 11 -12.10 -11.56 -31.24
C ASN A 11 -11.07 -11.55 -30.09
N GLY A 12 -11.02 -12.63 -29.28
CA GLY A 12 -10.13 -12.72 -28.12
C GLY A 12 -10.59 -12.00 -26.86
N LEU A 13 -11.77 -11.39 -26.88
CA LEU A 13 -12.38 -10.70 -25.74
C LEU A 13 -13.62 -11.44 -25.26
N LEU A 14 -13.94 -11.27 -23.97
CA LEU A 14 -15.19 -11.77 -23.42
C LEU A 14 -16.39 -11.03 -24.03
N PRO A 15 -17.48 -11.72 -24.35
CA PRO A 15 -18.67 -11.09 -24.93
C PRO A 15 -19.31 -10.09 -24.00
N VAL A 16 -19.88 -9.03 -24.58
CA VAL A 16 -20.66 -8.04 -23.82
C VAL A 16 -22.03 -8.59 -23.52
N ILE A 17 -22.32 -8.82 -22.23
CA ILE A 17 -23.59 -9.43 -21.78
C ILE A 17 -24.67 -8.38 -21.40
N GLY A 18 -24.32 -7.07 -21.38
CA GLY A 18 -25.28 -6.04 -21.03
C GLY A 18 -24.68 -4.64 -21.01
N LYS A 19 -25.52 -3.65 -20.69
CA LYS A 19 -25.13 -2.25 -20.52
C LYS A 19 -25.27 -1.86 -19.07
N THR A 20 -24.31 -1.09 -18.54
CA THR A 20 -24.34 -0.56 -17.18
C THR A 20 -23.87 0.90 -17.16
N LYS A 21 -24.34 1.65 -16.17
CA LYS A 21 -23.82 3.00 -15.85
C LYS A 21 -22.80 2.96 -14.69
N ALA A 22 -22.72 1.83 -13.98
CA ALA A 22 -21.77 1.62 -12.92
C ALA A 22 -20.41 1.17 -13.49
N THR A 23 -19.34 1.56 -12.83
CA THR A 23 -17.97 1.11 -13.11
C THR A 23 -17.48 0.23 -11.96
N GLY A 24 -16.69 -0.76 -12.27
CA GLY A 24 -16.10 -1.65 -11.26
C GLY A 24 -15.86 -3.06 -11.79
N THR A 25 -15.14 -3.84 -11.00
CA THR A 25 -14.82 -5.24 -11.29
C THR A 25 -15.28 -6.10 -10.14
N LYS A 26 -15.98 -7.19 -10.43
CA LYS A 26 -16.35 -8.21 -9.46
C LYS A 26 -15.64 -9.51 -9.79
N ILE A 27 -14.82 -9.99 -8.85
CA ILE A 27 -14.10 -11.25 -8.96
C ILE A 27 -14.66 -12.21 -7.91
N ASN A 28 -15.03 -13.41 -8.34
CA ASN A 28 -15.42 -14.50 -7.47
C ASN A 28 -14.65 -15.75 -7.90
N PHE A 29 -13.92 -16.36 -6.99
CA PHE A 29 -13.10 -17.52 -7.33
C PHE A 29 -13.09 -18.55 -6.19
N LEU A 30 -12.86 -19.80 -6.57
CA LEU A 30 -12.59 -20.91 -5.68
C LEU A 30 -11.26 -21.53 -6.12
N PRO A 31 -10.25 -21.65 -5.23
CA PRO A 31 -9.00 -22.31 -5.56
C PRO A 31 -9.22 -23.78 -5.96
N ASP A 32 -8.54 -24.21 -7.01
CA ASP A 32 -8.60 -25.59 -7.50
C ASP A 32 -7.69 -26.49 -6.64
N ALA A 33 -8.27 -27.51 -6.00
CA ALA A 33 -7.54 -28.45 -5.15
C ALA A 33 -6.60 -29.38 -5.93
N GLU A 34 -6.75 -29.49 -7.26
CA GLU A 34 -5.81 -30.23 -8.12
C GLU A 34 -4.51 -29.44 -8.37
N ILE A 35 -4.55 -28.10 -8.18
CA ILE A 35 -3.42 -27.20 -8.44
C ILE A 35 -2.80 -26.72 -7.12
N PHE A 36 -3.62 -26.38 -6.14
CA PHE A 36 -3.18 -25.79 -4.88
C PHE A 36 -3.28 -26.79 -3.75
N GLU A 37 -2.19 -27.05 -3.05
CA GLU A 37 -2.18 -27.91 -1.85
C GLU A 37 -3.07 -27.34 -0.72
N LYS A 38 -3.14 -26.00 -0.63
CA LYS A 38 -3.97 -25.28 0.34
C LYS A 38 -4.96 -24.40 -0.39
N THR A 39 -6.22 -24.79 -0.36
CA THR A 39 -7.34 -24.07 -1.00
C THR A 39 -8.04 -23.09 -0.09
N ARG A 40 -7.65 -23.04 1.19
CA ARG A 40 -8.24 -22.12 2.17
C ARG A 40 -7.32 -20.94 2.42
N PHE A 41 -7.75 -19.75 2.00
CA PHE A 41 -7.07 -18.50 2.32
C PHE A 41 -7.20 -18.18 3.80
N LYS A 42 -6.17 -17.58 4.37
CA LYS A 42 -6.22 -16.95 5.68
C LYS A 42 -6.90 -15.59 5.53
N GLU A 43 -7.98 -15.43 6.24
CA GLU A 43 -8.83 -14.25 6.13
C GLU A 43 -8.08 -12.96 6.48
N ASP A 44 -7.32 -12.98 7.59
CA ASP A 44 -6.56 -11.82 8.04
C ASP A 44 -5.50 -11.36 7.02
N GLU A 45 -4.84 -12.30 6.35
CA GLU A 45 -3.87 -11.97 5.30
C GLU A 45 -4.55 -11.30 4.09
N VAL A 46 -5.71 -11.80 3.69
CA VAL A 46 -6.49 -11.21 2.61
C VAL A 46 -7.00 -9.83 2.98
N LYS A 47 -7.61 -9.68 4.17
CA LYS A 47 -8.11 -8.40 4.67
C LYS A 47 -7.00 -7.35 4.76
N SER A 48 -5.85 -7.71 5.34
CA SER A 48 -4.70 -6.81 5.44
C SER A 48 -4.21 -6.34 4.06
N ARG A 49 -4.13 -7.25 3.09
CA ARG A 49 -3.70 -6.90 1.73
C ARG A 49 -4.71 -6.02 0.99
N LEU A 50 -6.00 -6.26 1.16
CA LEU A 50 -7.04 -5.42 0.57
C LEU A 50 -7.07 -4.03 1.20
N HIS A 51 -6.87 -3.92 2.51
CA HIS A 51 -6.80 -2.65 3.22
C HIS A 51 -5.56 -1.84 2.79
N GLU A 52 -4.39 -2.48 2.71
CA GLU A 52 -3.17 -1.87 2.15
C GLU A 52 -3.41 -1.33 0.73
N THR A 53 -4.09 -2.12 -0.11
CA THR A 53 -4.43 -1.70 -1.47
C THR A 53 -5.35 -0.47 -1.49
N ALA A 54 -6.28 -0.35 -0.55
CA ALA A 54 -7.14 0.81 -0.41
C ALA A 54 -6.35 2.07 -0.02
N TYR A 55 -5.40 1.98 0.92
CA TYR A 55 -4.50 3.08 1.25
C TYR A 55 -3.66 3.56 0.07
N LEU A 56 -3.20 2.64 -0.78
CA LEU A 56 -2.41 2.98 -1.96
C LEU A 56 -3.24 3.55 -3.12
N ASN A 57 -4.57 3.43 -3.04
CA ASN A 57 -5.51 3.87 -4.07
C ASN A 57 -6.72 4.58 -3.45
N PRO A 58 -6.60 5.84 -3.01
CA PRO A 58 -7.66 6.56 -2.28
C PRO A 58 -9.01 6.64 -3.02
N ALA A 59 -9.00 6.62 -4.35
CA ALA A 59 -10.22 6.63 -5.15
C ALA A 59 -10.93 5.27 -5.26
N LEU A 60 -10.30 4.21 -4.75
CA LEU A 60 -10.80 2.84 -4.89
C LEU A 60 -11.64 2.45 -3.66
N THR A 61 -12.81 1.89 -3.90
CA THR A 61 -13.59 1.20 -2.88
C THR A 61 -13.49 -0.28 -3.12
N ILE A 62 -12.97 -1.03 -2.14
CA ILE A 62 -12.83 -2.48 -2.19
C ILE A 62 -13.88 -3.11 -1.29
N ILE A 63 -14.67 -4.01 -1.82
CA ILE A 63 -15.67 -4.77 -1.09
C ILE A 63 -15.20 -6.22 -1.00
N TYR A 64 -14.95 -6.69 0.20
CA TYR A 64 -14.60 -8.06 0.49
C TYR A 64 -15.79 -8.82 1.06
N GLU A 65 -16.01 -10.03 0.59
CA GLU A 65 -17.07 -10.91 1.07
C GLU A 65 -16.56 -12.36 1.09
N ASP A 66 -16.51 -12.98 2.26
CA ASP A 66 -16.13 -14.38 2.41
C ASP A 66 -17.37 -15.28 2.34
N LYS A 67 -17.55 -15.92 1.19
CA LYS A 67 -18.69 -16.79 0.91
C LYS A 67 -18.57 -18.21 1.47
N ARG A 68 -17.52 -18.51 2.21
CA ARG A 68 -17.35 -19.79 2.91
C ARG A 68 -18.17 -19.84 4.20
N LEU A 69 -18.58 -18.68 4.71
CA LEU A 69 -19.41 -18.53 5.90
C LEU A 69 -20.89 -18.72 5.54
N GLU A 70 -21.68 -19.25 6.46
CA GLU A 70 -23.14 -19.36 6.30
C GLU A 70 -23.80 -17.99 6.18
N GLU A 71 -23.31 -17.03 6.96
CA GLU A 71 -23.66 -15.61 6.87
C GLU A 71 -22.40 -14.82 6.48
N PRO A 72 -22.19 -14.52 5.18
CA PRO A 72 -21.01 -13.81 4.71
C PRO A 72 -20.92 -12.40 5.29
N GLU A 73 -19.84 -12.11 5.98
CA GLU A 73 -19.52 -10.75 6.40
C GLU A 73 -19.04 -9.93 5.20
N LYS A 74 -19.63 -8.75 5.03
CA LYS A 74 -19.23 -7.80 4.00
C LYS A 74 -18.42 -6.68 4.61
N ILE A 75 -17.15 -6.56 4.20
CA ILE A 75 -16.25 -5.52 4.65
C ILE A 75 -15.97 -4.57 3.49
N VAL A 76 -15.99 -3.27 3.78
CA VAL A 76 -15.68 -2.22 2.81
C VAL A 76 -14.40 -1.52 3.24
N PHE A 77 -13.43 -1.48 2.36
CA PHE A 77 -12.19 -0.71 2.51
C PHE A 77 -12.23 0.49 1.56
N HIS A 78 -12.11 1.67 2.11
CA HIS A 78 -12.06 2.94 1.37
C HIS A 78 -11.30 3.96 2.22
N GLU A 79 -10.14 4.40 1.75
CA GLU A 79 -9.19 5.17 2.54
C GLU A 79 -8.88 6.50 1.82
N GLU A 80 -9.72 7.52 2.05
CA GLU A 80 -9.60 8.83 1.41
C GLU A 80 -8.26 9.53 1.72
N ASP A 81 -7.72 9.32 2.91
CA ASP A 81 -6.44 9.90 3.35
C ASP A 81 -5.21 9.21 2.72
N GLY A 82 -5.40 8.12 2.00
CA GLY A 82 -4.33 7.42 1.31
C GLY A 82 -3.19 6.99 2.24
N ILE A 83 -1.93 7.18 1.81
CA ILE A 83 -0.76 6.78 2.61
C ILE A 83 -0.60 7.58 3.92
N ILE A 84 -1.25 8.73 4.06
CA ILE A 84 -1.31 9.45 5.34
C ILE A 84 -2.10 8.62 6.36
N GLY A 85 -3.26 8.10 5.94
CA GLY A 85 -4.08 7.19 6.75
C GLY A 85 -3.32 5.90 7.08
N PHE A 86 -2.55 5.37 6.12
CA PHE A 86 -1.71 4.18 6.36
C PHE A 86 -0.70 4.40 7.48
N VAL A 87 0.03 5.52 7.47
CA VAL A 87 1.00 5.84 8.54
C VAL A 87 0.30 6.03 9.88
N ARG A 88 -0.86 6.69 9.92
CA ARG A 88 -1.65 6.83 11.16
C ARG A 88 -2.10 5.48 11.70
N ASP A 89 -2.54 4.56 10.84
CA ASP A 89 -2.97 3.23 11.27
C ASP A 89 -1.80 2.39 11.80
N LEU A 90 -0.63 2.46 11.17
CA LEU A 90 0.58 1.81 11.66
C LEU A 90 0.98 2.30 13.06
N ASN A 91 0.83 3.59 13.30
CA ASN A 91 1.24 4.25 14.55
C ASN A 91 0.13 4.39 15.59
N LYS A 92 -1.08 3.87 15.35
CA LYS A 92 -2.25 4.05 16.25
C LYS A 92 -2.05 3.59 17.69
N LYS A 93 -1.05 2.74 17.93
CA LYS A 93 -0.71 2.25 19.29
C LYS A 93 0.56 2.88 19.86
N CYS A 94 1.21 3.75 19.11
CA CYS A 94 2.45 4.42 19.46
C CYS A 94 2.17 5.87 19.90
N GLU A 95 3.00 6.40 20.78
CA GLU A 95 3.02 7.83 21.07
C GLU A 95 3.76 8.55 19.92
N THR A 96 3.06 9.43 19.22
CA THR A 96 3.59 10.15 18.05
C THR A 96 4.18 11.49 18.45
N LEU A 97 5.30 11.88 17.83
CA LEU A 97 6.00 13.13 18.15
C LEU A 97 5.54 14.32 17.31
N HIS A 98 4.86 14.08 16.20
CA HIS A 98 4.31 15.12 15.31
C HIS A 98 3.21 14.52 14.44
N GLU A 99 2.48 15.38 13.74
CA GLU A 99 1.53 14.95 12.70
C GLU A 99 2.23 14.26 11.53
N VAL A 100 1.50 13.45 10.76
CA VAL A 100 2.07 12.80 9.57
C VAL A 100 2.55 13.85 8.57
N VAL A 101 3.81 13.77 8.21
CA VAL A 101 4.40 14.57 7.13
C VAL A 101 4.20 13.83 5.82
N TYR A 102 3.67 14.52 4.83
CA TYR A 102 3.40 13.97 3.50
C TYR A 102 3.96 14.87 2.42
N PHE A 103 4.50 14.28 1.39
CA PHE A 103 4.85 14.98 0.16
C PHE A 103 4.66 14.10 -1.07
N LYS A 104 4.45 14.77 -2.19
CA LYS A 104 4.31 14.17 -3.51
C LYS A 104 5.11 14.99 -4.51
N GLY A 105 5.79 14.33 -5.41
CA GLY A 105 6.55 14.97 -6.48
C GLY A 105 6.55 14.11 -7.73
N GLU A 106 6.84 14.76 -8.86
CA GLU A 106 6.97 14.09 -10.14
C GLU A 106 8.21 14.63 -10.86
N ASN A 107 8.98 13.73 -11.43
CA ASN A 107 10.12 14.06 -12.28
C ASN A 107 10.26 13.03 -13.40
N GLU A 108 10.42 13.48 -14.64
CA GLU A 108 10.59 12.63 -15.83
C GLU A 108 9.53 11.52 -15.97
N GLY A 109 8.27 11.81 -15.60
CA GLY A 109 7.16 10.85 -15.66
C GLY A 109 7.15 9.82 -14.51
N ILE A 110 8.02 9.97 -13.52
CA ILE A 110 8.04 9.17 -12.30
C ILE A 110 7.41 9.98 -11.19
N THR A 111 6.30 9.48 -10.65
CA THR A 111 5.64 10.08 -9.47
C THR A 111 6.14 9.39 -8.21
N VAL A 112 6.50 10.18 -7.21
CA VAL A 112 6.91 9.73 -5.88
C VAL A 112 5.97 10.30 -4.84
N GLU A 113 5.46 9.45 -3.97
CA GLU A 113 4.75 9.84 -2.76
C GLU A 113 5.45 9.29 -1.54
N ALA A 114 5.55 10.08 -0.48
CA ALA A 114 6.07 9.62 0.79
C ALA A 114 5.28 10.23 1.95
N ALA A 115 5.04 9.42 2.97
CA ALA A 115 4.48 9.85 4.23
C ALA A 115 5.31 9.25 5.36
N PHE A 116 5.56 10.03 6.41
CA PHE A 116 6.30 9.56 7.58
C PHE A 116 5.86 10.26 8.86
N GLN A 117 6.10 9.61 9.97
CA GLN A 117 5.84 10.12 11.31
C GLN A 117 6.82 9.51 12.29
N TYR A 118 7.41 10.32 13.14
CA TYR A 118 8.24 9.85 14.24
C TYR A 118 7.38 9.49 15.45
N THR A 119 7.81 8.47 16.14
CA THR A 119 7.21 8.00 17.39
C THR A 119 8.28 7.95 18.48
N THR A 120 7.88 7.67 19.71
CA THR A 120 8.82 7.44 20.84
C THR A 120 9.51 6.07 20.78
N GLU A 121 9.12 5.23 19.84
CA GLU A 121 9.73 3.90 19.63
C GLU A 121 11.12 4.00 18.99
N PHE A 122 12.01 3.05 19.32
CA PHE A 122 13.39 3.04 18.82
C PHE A 122 13.61 2.09 17.64
N HIS A 123 12.57 1.74 16.92
CA HIS A 123 12.67 0.91 15.73
C HIS A 123 12.11 1.62 14.50
N GLU A 124 12.71 1.33 13.37
CA GLU A 124 12.30 1.85 12.09
C GLU A 124 11.33 0.89 11.39
N ASN A 125 10.22 1.42 10.89
CA ASN A 125 9.29 0.70 10.02
C ASN A 125 9.24 1.43 8.69
N ILE A 126 9.76 0.82 7.62
CA ILE A 126 9.70 1.37 6.27
C ILE A 126 8.99 0.41 5.35
N PHE A 127 7.96 0.91 4.68
CA PHE A 127 7.21 0.22 3.65
C PHE A 127 7.46 0.90 2.31
N GLY A 128 8.00 0.17 1.35
CA GLY A 128 8.24 0.68 0.00
C GLY A 128 7.37 -0.05 -1.01
N PHE A 129 6.81 0.71 -1.93
CA PHE A 129 5.95 0.21 -3.00
C PHE A 129 6.42 0.74 -4.35
N CYS A 130 6.30 -0.09 -5.37
CA CYS A 130 6.47 0.31 -6.76
C CYS A 130 5.22 -0.09 -7.54
N ASN A 131 4.52 0.89 -8.11
CA ASN A 131 3.23 0.66 -8.79
C ASN A 131 2.26 -0.18 -7.93
N ASN A 132 2.09 0.19 -6.68
CA ASN A 132 1.24 -0.46 -5.67
C ASN A 132 1.66 -1.91 -5.30
N ILE A 133 2.87 -2.33 -5.68
CA ILE A 133 3.42 -3.63 -5.30
C ILE A 133 4.42 -3.43 -4.17
N TYR A 134 4.21 -4.10 -3.04
CA TYR A 134 5.10 -4.07 -1.90
C TYR A 134 6.46 -4.68 -2.22
N ASN A 135 7.53 -3.96 -1.90
CA ASN A 135 8.91 -4.41 -2.10
C ASN A 135 9.52 -4.84 -0.75
N ALA A 136 9.21 -6.05 -0.31
CA ALA A 136 9.66 -6.58 0.97
C ALA A 136 11.19 -6.60 1.14
N GLU A 137 11.92 -6.82 0.07
CA GLU A 137 13.40 -6.84 0.05
C GLU A 137 14.03 -5.45 -0.13
N GLY A 138 13.20 -4.39 -0.13
CA GLY A 138 13.66 -3.03 -0.38
C GLY A 138 13.81 -2.72 -1.87
N GLY A 139 14.64 -1.71 -2.18
CA GLY A 139 14.89 -1.28 -3.54
C GLY A 139 15.61 0.08 -3.60
N THR A 140 16.01 0.47 -4.81
CA THR A 140 16.75 1.73 -5.03
C THR A 140 15.93 2.96 -4.62
N HIS A 141 14.61 2.92 -4.72
CA HIS A 141 13.71 3.99 -4.27
C HIS A 141 13.76 4.18 -2.75
N ILE A 142 13.81 3.10 -1.96
CA ILE A 142 13.96 3.18 -0.50
C ILE A 142 15.35 3.69 -0.12
N THR A 143 16.39 3.14 -0.75
CA THR A 143 17.78 3.58 -0.50
C THR A 143 17.96 5.05 -0.88
N GLY A 144 17.43 5.47 -2.03
CA GLY A 144 17.44 6.85 -2.48
C GLY A 144 16.74 7.79 -1.49
N PHE A 145 15.53 7.40 -1.05
CA PHE A 145 14.80 8.16 -0.04
C PHE A 145 15.61 8.33 1.25
N LYS A 146 16.13 7.26 1.84
CA LYS A 146 16.94 7.31 3.07
C LYS A 146 18.15 8.22 2.93
N THR A 147 18.87 8.10 1.81
CA THR A 147 20.06 8.91 1.55
C THR A 147 19.74 10.41 1.49
N VAL A 148 18.73 10.77 0.69
CA VAL A 148 18.32 12.17 0.54
C VAL A 148 17.74 12.70 1.84
N PHE A 149 16.89 11.94 2.51
CA PHE A 149 16.27 12.31 3.78
C PHE A 149 17.32 12.62 4.84
N THR A 150 18.30 11.72 5.03
CA THR A 150 19.43 11.94 5.96
C THR A 150 20.22 13.20 5.61
N SER A 151 20.47 13.44 4.31
CA SER A 151 21.17 14.64 3.85
C SER A 151 20.39 15.92 4.18
N VAL A 152 19.09 15.94 3.90
CA VAL A 152 18.22 17.09 4.17
C VAL A 152 18.13 17.38 5.66
N ILE A 153 17.97 16.36 6.51
CA ILE A 153 17.96 16.54 7.97
C ILE A 153 19.26 17.14 8.47
N ASN A 154 20.41 16.67 7.99
CA ASN A 154 21.71 17.23 8.38
C ASN A 154 21.90 18.67 7.92
N GLN A 155 21.45 19.01 6.72
CA GLN A 155 21.47 20.38 6.22
C GLN A 155 20.63 21.30 7.12
N TYR A 156 19.37 20.94 7.36
CA TYR A 156 18.48 21.74 8.20
C TYR A 156 18.98 21.86 9.65
N ALA A 157 19.54 20.79 10.21
CA ALA A 157 20.11 20.82 11.56
C ALA A 157 21.27 21.84 11.66
N ARG A 158 22.04 22.03 10.59
CA ARG A 158 23.09 23.06 10.54
C ARG A 158 22.50 24.46 10.35
N GLU A 159 21.54 24.64 9.47
CA GLU A 159 20.85 25.91 9.24
C GLU A 159 20.16 26.42 10.51
N LEU A 160 19.59 25.51 11.31
CA LEU A 160 18.95 25.82 12.59
C LEU A 160 19.93 25.92 13.77
N GLY A 161 21.23 25.69 13.53
CA GLY A 161 22.28 25.76 14.56
C GLY A 161 22.25 24.61 15.58
N ILE A 162 21.51 23.54 15.30
CA ILE A 162 21.46 22.32 16.12
C ILE A 162 22.78 21.57 15.99
N LEU A 163 23.30 21.46 14.77
CA LEU A 163 24.64 20.96 14.47
C LEU A 163 25.58 22.14 14.14
N LYS A 164 26.75 22.17 14.78
CA LYS A 164 27.85 23.10 14.43
C LYS A 164 28.66 22.52 13.27
N GLU A 165 29.47 23.36 12.61
CA GLU A 165 30.31 22.91 11.48
C GLU A 165 31.24 21.73 11.81
N LYS A 166 31.66 21.61 13.07
CA LYS A 166 32.59 20.56 13.53
C LYS A 166 31.87 19.29 14.04
N ASP A 167 30.57 19.36 14.17
CA ASP A 167 29.79 18.22 14.69
C ASP A 167 29.64 17.14 13.61
N ALA A 168 29.65 15.88 14.05
CA ALA A 168 29.37 14.76 13.16
C ALA A 168 27.92 14.83 12.65
N ASN A 169 27.73 14.38 11.42
CA ASN A 169 26.38 14.25 10.85
C ASN A 169 25.57 13.19 11.59
N PHE A 170 24.25 13.39 11.65
CA PHE A 170 23.34 12.31 11.98
C PHE A 170 23.47 11.20 10.93
N THR A 171 23.43 9.97 11.37
CA THR A 171 23.39 8.77 10.53
C THR A 171 21.97 8.24 10.48
N GLY A 172 21.53 7.74 9.34
CA GLY A 172 20.24 7.07 9.16
C GLY A 172 20.34 5.56 9.32
#